data_3cbecaac6636c3982fb4d539ac3240d3
#
_entry.id   3cbecaac6636c3982fb4d539ac3240d3
#
_cell.length_a   1.000
_cell.length_b   1.000
_cell.length_c   1.000
_cell.angle_alpha   90.00
_cell.angle_beta   90.00
_cell.angle_gamma   90.00
#
_symmetry.space_group_name_H-M   'P 1'
#
loop_
_entity.id
_entity.type
_entity.pdbx_description
1 polymer ?
#
loop_
_entity_poly.entity_id
_entity_poly.type
_entity_poly.pdbx_seq_one_letter_code
_entity_poly.pdbx_strand_id
1 'polypeptide(L)'
;MITFGKNKNADFYPENIKSSIEKLEFNIISKKFDVNFKVKSSLSGDHNMKNIMAAFAVSFLLKESLEKFNKRLNKNSIVRQKQTKWLKKSLLIDDSYNANPDSVKKAIDLLSSSNKRKILILGDMLELGRFRKLLHKDVGKYAKLKKIDIFLGFGDLTKYAIQSLSLIHI
;
A
#
# COMPACT_ATOMS: atom_id res chain seq x y z
N MET A 1 -14.95 6.71 -22.86
CA MET A 1 -14.59 6.40 -21.46
C MET A 1 -13.69 5.16 -21.46
N ILE A 2 -12.57 5.17 -20.72
CA ILE A 2 -11.69 4.00 -20.51
C ILE A 2 -11.84 3.55 -19.06
N THR A 3 -11.95 2.24 -18.86
CA THR A 3 -12.10 1.61 -17.57
C THR A 3 -10.84 0.80 -17.21
N PHE A 4 -10.48 0.75 -15.92
CA PHE A 4 -9.40 -0.08 -15.42
C PHE A 4 -9.76 -0.68 -14.07
N GLY A 5 -9.23 -1.84 -13.76
CA GLY A 5 -9.50 -2.53 -12.50
C GLY A 5 -9.17 -4.01 -12.54
N LYS A 6 -9.45 -4.71 -11.44
CA LYS A 6 -9.20 -6.16 -11.34
C LYS A 6 -10.18 -7.01 -12.16
N ASN A 7 -11.33 -6.45 -12.51
CA ASN A 7 -12.33 -7.16 -13.30
C ASN A 7 -11.85 -7.27 -14.75
N LYS A 8 -11.87 -8.47 -15.31
CA LYS A 8 -11.49 -8.74 -16.72
C LYS A 8 -12.41 -8.07 -17.75
N ASN A 9 -13.54 -7.54 -17.33
CA ASN A 9 -14.43 -6.73 -18.18
C ASN A 9 -13.99 -5.27 -18.28
N ALA A 10 -13.00 -4.82 -17.49
CA ALA A 10 -12.41 -3.51 -17.66
C ALA A 10 -11.55 -3.45 -18.94
N ASP A 11 -11.43 -2.26 -19.53
CA ASP A 11 -10.60 -2.07 -20.70
C ASP A 11 -9.12 -2.41 -20.42
N PHE A 12 -8.63 -2.11 -19.19
CA PHE A 12 -7.33 -2.55 -18.69
C PHE A 12 -7.49 -3.33 -17.39
N TYR A 13 -6.91 -4.53 -17.32
CA TYR A 13 -6.95 -5.39 -16.13
C TYR A 13 -5.60 -6.09 -15.89
N PRO A 14 -5.28 -6.45 -14.63
CA PRO A 14 -4.00 -7.07 -14.31
C PRO A 14 -4.06 -8.59 -14.46
N GLU A 15 -2.97 -9.20 -14.95
CA GLU A 15 -2.72 -10.63 -14.93
C GLU A 15 -1.31 -10.95 -14.39
N ASN A 16 -1.07 -12.22 -14.03
CA ASN A 16 0.22 -12.70 -13.56
C ASN A 16 0.79 -11.91 -12.39
N ILE A 17 -0.06 -11.54 -11.42
CA ILE A 17 0.29 -10.69 -10.29
C ILE A 17 1.24 -11.43 -9.35
N LYS A 18 2.43 -10.85 -9.12
CA LYS A 18 3.40 -11.26 -8.12
C LYS A 18 3.68 -10.05 -7.22
N SER A 19 3.21 -10.13 -5.98
CA SER A 19 3.38 -9.04 -5.00
C SER A 19 4.13 -9.55 -3.78
N SER A 20 5.14 -8.80 -3.36
CA SER A 20 5.86 -8.99 -2.11
C SER A 20 6.02 -7.65 -1.41
N ILE A 21 6.61 -7.63 -0.22
CA ILE A 21 6.93 -6.37 0.48
C ILE A 21 7.85 -5.47 -0.35
N GLU A 22 8.76 -6.06 -1.12
CA GLU A 22 9.82 -5.31 -1.81
C GLU A 22 9.51 -4.97 -3.27
N LYS A 23 8.54 -5.67 -3.89
CA LYS A 23 8.28 -5.52 -5.33
C LYS A 23 6.87 -5.95 -5.73
N LEU A 24 6.43 -5.34 -6.80
CA LEU A 24 5.18 -5.67 -7.49
C LEU A 24 5.50 -5.91 -8.97
N GLU A 25 5.15 -7.09 -9.47
CA GLU A 25 5.23 -7.42 -10.89
C GLU A 25 3.85 -7.89 -11.35
N PHE A 26 3.39 -7.42 -12.50
CA PHE A 26 2.15 -7.88 -13.13
C PHE A 26 2.10 -7.47 -14.59
N ASN A 27 1.20 -8.07 -15.35
CA ASN A 27 0.93 -7.65 -16.71
C ASN A 27 -0.35 -6.80 -16.74
N ILE A 28 -0.33 -5.69 -17.46
CA ILE A 28 -1.53 -4.94 -17.83
C ILE A 28 -2.00 -5.48 -19.17
N ILE A 29 -3.20 -6.02 -19.17
CA ILE A 29 -3.84 -6.62 -20.34
C ILE A 29 -4.98 -5.75 -20.82
N SER A 30 -5.09 -5.58 -22.13
CA SER A 30 -6.30 -5.11 -22.79
C SER A 30 -6.53 -5.88 -24.07
N LYS A 31 -7.63 -6.60 -24.16
CA LYS A 31 -8.07 -7.24 -25.41
C LYS A 31 -8.56 -6.21 -26.43
N LYS A 32 -9.19 -5.13 -25.96
CA LYS A 32 -9.75 -4.07 -26.78
C LYS A 32 -8.68 -3.26 -27.54
N PHE A 33 -7.52 -3.06 -26.90
CA PHE A 33 -6.45 -2.24 -27.45
C PHE A 33 -5.20 -3.06 -27.79
N ASP A 34 -5.30 -4.38 -27.76
CA ASP A 34 -4.19 -5.31 -28.02
C ASP A 34 -2.93 -5.00 -27.20
N VAL A 35 -3.13 -4.84 -25.88
CA VAL A 35 -2.05 -4.51 -24.93
C VAL A 35 -1.74 -5.71 -24.06
N ASN A 36 -0.46 -6.06 -24.01
CA ASN A 36 0.13 -6.94 -22.99
C ASN A 36 1.42 -6.31 -22.49
N PHE A 37 1.32 -5.53 -21.42
CA PHE A 37 2.43 -4.72 -20.95
C PHE A 37 2.90 -5.17 -19.57
N LYS A 38 4.15 -5.60 -19.48
CA LYS A 38 4.76 -6.05 -18.22
C LYS A 38 5.22 -4.87 -17.38
N VAL A 39 4.67 -4.78 -16.18
CA VAL A 39 5.03 -3.80 -15.14
C VAL A 39 5.97 -4.46 -14.13
N LYS A 40 7.05 -3.74 -13.79
CA LYS A 40 7.91 -4.04 -12.65
C LYS A 40 8.06 -2.78 -11.82
N SER A 41 7.74 -2.83 -10.54
CA SER A 41 7.77 -1.68 -9.65
C SER A 41 8.32 -2.03 -8.28
N SER A 42 9.05 -1.09 -7.69
CA SER A 42 9.43 -1.09 -6.28
C SER A 42 8.28 -0.67 -5.35
N LEU A 43 7.19 -0.11 -5.92
CA LEU A 43 5.97 0.18 -5.18
C LEU A 43 5.22 -1.13 -4.96
N SER A 44 5.13 -1.59 -3.72
CA SER A 44 4.46 -2.83 -3.36
C SER A 44 3.00 -2.62 -2.94
N GLY A 45 2.24 -3.71 -2.88
CA GLY A 45 0.85 -3.72 -2.42
C GLY A 45 -0.19 -3.49 -3.51
N ASP A 46 -1.36 -4.03 -3.25
CA ASP A 46 -2.50 -4.08 -4.17
C ASP A 46 -3.03 -2.69 -4.56
N HIS A 47 -2.97 -1.74 -3.63
CA HIS A 47 -3.37 -0.36 -3.89
C HIS A 47 -2.44 0.34 -4.90
N ASN A 48 -1.13 0.05 -4.85
CA ASN A 48 -0.19 0.59 -5.82
C ASN A 48 -0.39 -0.01 -7.21
N MET A 49 -0.79 -1.28 -7.30
CA MET A 49 -1.20 -1.85 -8.58
C MET A 49 -2.33 -1.05 -9.23
N LYS A 50 -3.38 -0.70 -8.47
CA LYS A 50 -4.48 0.12 -8.97
C LYS A 50 -4.01 1.51 -9.41
N ASN A 51 -3.15 2.16 -8.63
CA ASN A 51 -2.59 3.46 -8.95
C ASN A 51 -1.73 3.41 -10.23
N ILE A 52 -0.92 2.37 -10.40
CA ILE A 52 -0.11 2.14 -11.60
C ILE A 52 -1.00 1.92 -12.81
N MET A 53 -2.08 1.14 -12.67
CA MET A 53 -3.04 0.94 -13.77
C MET A 53 -3.76 2.23 -14.17
N ALA A 54 -4.13 3.08 -13.20
CA ALA A 54 -4.70 4.40 -13.47
C ALA A 54 -3.71 5.27 -14.25
N ALA A 55 -2.47 5.36 -13.78
CA ALA A 55 -1.41 6.11 -14.47
C ALA A 55 -1.14 5.56 -15.87
N PHE A 56 -1.14 4.22 -16.04
CA PHE A 56 -0.99 3.57 -17.34
C PHE A 56 -2.12 3.95 -18.29
N ALA A 57 -3.37 3.89 -17.84
CA ALA A 57 -4.54 4.23 -18.66
C ALA A 57 -4.46 5.69 -19.17
N VAL A 58 -4.02 6.62 -18.30
CA VAL A 58 -3.80 8.02 -18.70
C VAL A 58 -2.65 8.13 -19.71
N SER A 59 -1.51 7.48 -19.45
CA SER A 59 -0.35 7.51 -20.37
C SER A 59 -0.69 6.92 -21.72
N PHE A 60 -1.48 5.85 -21.74
CA PHE A 60 -1.98 5.24 -22.98
C PHE A 60 -2.87 6.20 -23.78
N LEU A 61 -3.81 6.88 -23.12
CA LEU A 61 -4.66 7.90 -23.75
C LEU A 61 -3.85 9.06 -24.35
N LEU A 62 -2.79 9.47 -23.66
CA LEU A 62 -1.89 10.52 -24.12
C LEU A 62 -0.88 10.04 -25.17
N LYS A 63 -0.97 8.78 -25.62
CA LYS A 63 -0.05 8.15 -26.60
C LYS A 63 1.42 8.23 -26.16
N GLU A 64 1.67 8.19 -24.85
CA GLU A 64 3.04 8.16 -24.31
C GLU A 64 3.70 6.81 -24.60
N SER A 65 5.01 6.82 -24.77
CA SER A 65 5.80 5.59 -24.96
C SER A 65 5.73 4.70 -23.71
N LEU A 66 5.35 3.43 -23.90
CA LEU A 66 5.26 2.44 -22.83
C LEU A 66 6.63 2.16 -22.18
N GLU A 67 7.72 2.24 -22.93
CA GLU A 67 9.08 2.13 -22.38
C GLU A 67 9.40 3.27 -21.43
N LYS A 68 9.03 4.50 -21.80
CA LYS A 68 9.18 5.68 -20.95
C LYS A 68 8.33 5.56 -19.68
N PHE A 69 7.13 4.97 -19.76
CA PHE A 69 6.27 4.73 -18.62
C PHE A 69 6.99 3.88 -17.56
N ASN A 70 7.50 2.71 -17.91
CA ASN A 70 8.22 1.84 -16.98
C ASN A 70 9.47 2.51 -16.38
N LYS A 71 10.21 3.27 -17.18
CA LYS A 71 11.39 4.00 -16.72
C LYS A 71 11.03 5.09 -15.72
N ARG A 72 9.95 5.84 -15.98
CA ARG A 72 9.45 6.89 -15.07
C ARG A 72 8.87 6.31 -13.79
N LEU A 73 8.12 5.21 -13.87
CA LEU A 73 7.55 4.52 -12.72
C LEU A 73 8.59 4.16 -11.66
N ASN A 74 9.81 3.80 -12.08
CA ASN A 74 10.88 3.41 -11.18
C ASN A 74 11.84 4.56 -10.83
N LYS A 75 11.86 5.67 -11.61
CA LYS A 75 12.80 6.78 -11.42
C LYS A 75 12.32 7.82 -10.41
N ASN A 76 11.02 8.03 -10.29
CA ASN A 76 10.42 9.12 -9.50
C ASN A 76 9.43 8.60 -8.47
N SER A 77 9.69 7.46 -7.85
CA SER A 77 8.92 7.13 -6.67
C SER A 77 9.14 8.24 -5.63
N ILE A 78 8.24 9.25 -5.62
CA ILE A 78 7.98 10.02 -4.40
C ILE A 78 7.62 8.95 -3.40
N VAL A 79 8.58 8.64 -2.56
CA VAL A 79 8.65 7.39 -1.84
C VAL A 79 7.67 7.44 -0.68
N ARG A 80 6.39 7.22 -1.01
CA ARG A 80 5.47 6.65 -0.03
C ARG A 80 5.93 5.20 0.15
N GLN A 81 6.15 4.79 1.39
CA GLN A 81 6.68 3.46 1.73
C GLN A 81 8.15 3.24 1.32
N LYS A 82 9.00 4.20 1.68
CA LYS A 82 10.45 4.02 1.52
C LYS A 82 10.92 2.81 2.30
N GLN A 83 11.44 1.84 1.58
CA GLN A 83 12.00 0.64 2.19
C GLN A 83 13.50 0.80 2.37
N THR A 84 13.96 0.63 3.60
CA THR A 84 15.38 0.75 3.94
C THR A 84 15.79 -0.48 4.74
N LYS A 85 16.90 -1.11 4.35
CA LYS A 85 17.51 -2.13 5.19
C LYS A 85 18.00 -1.48 6.49
N TRP A 86 17.59 -2.06 7.61
CA TRP A 86 17.90 -1.58 8.95
C TRP A 86 18.75 -2.58 9.73
N LEU A 87 19.04 -2.28 10.97
CA LEU A 87 19.85 -3.13 11.85
C LEU A 87 19.40 -4.59 11.87
N LYS A 88 20.34 -5.54 12.00
CA LYS A 88 20.09 -7.00 12.12
C LYS A 88 19.21 -7.61 11.03
N LYS A 89 19.39 -7.15 9.76
CA LYS A 89 18.63 -7.64 8.58
C LYS A 89 17.12 -7.33 8.65
N SER A 90 16.70 -6.37 9.47
CA SER A 90 15.33 -5.87 9.45
C SER A 90 15.06 -4.98 8.24
N LEU A 91 13.79 -4.84 7.88
CA LEU A 91 13.32 -3.93 6.83
C LEU A 91 12.48 -2.84 7.51
N LEU A 92 12.88 -1.59 7.33
CA LEU A 92 12.09 -0.42 7.71
C LEU A 92 11.25 0.01 6.51
N ILE A 93 9.93 0.10 6.70
CA ILE A 93 8.99 0.67 5.73
C ILE A 93 8.54 2.01 6.28
N ASP A 94 9.02 3.10 5.71
CA ASP A 94 8.66 4.46 6.11
C ASP A 94 7.48 4.94 5.24
N ASP A 95 6.31 5.05 5.86
CA ASP A 95 5.07 5.58 5.27
C ASP A 95 4.54 6.77 6.10
N SER A 96 5.45 7.54 6.70
CA SER A 96 5.17 8.58 7.70
C SER A 96 4.67 9.90 7.12
N TYR A 97 4.57 10.05 5.80
CA TYR A 97 4.18 11.32 5.16
C TYR A 97 2.80 11.83 5.59
N ASN A 98 1.81 10.95 5.64
CA ASN A 98 0.46 11.24 6.11
C ASN A 98 -0.26 9.94 6.47
N ALA A 99 -1.05 9.95 7.55
CA ALA A 99 -1.77 8.80 8.04
C ALA A 99 -3.28 9.08 8.10
N ASN A 100 -4.06 8.25 7.41
CA ASN A 100 -5.50 8.16 7.57
C ASN A 100 -5.89 6.68 7.73
N PRO A 101 -7.11 6.37 8.22
CA PRO A 101 -7.50 4.97 8.52
C PRO A 101 -7.31 4.01 7.36
N ASP A 102 -7.62 4.43 6.13
CA ASP A 102 -7.52 3.56 4.96
C ASP A 102 -6.06 3.32 4.53
N SER A 103 -5.22 4.37 4.57
CA SER A 103 -3.79 4.22 4.26
C SER A 103 -3.08 3.37 5.29
N VAL A 104 -3.39 3.55 6.59
CA VAL A 104 -2.82 2.75 7.67
C VAL A 104 -3.24 1.28 7.55
N LYS A 105 -4.51 0.98 7.25
CA LYS A 105 -4.96 -0.40 7.01
C LYS A 105 -4.21 -1.05 5.85
N LYS A 106 -3.95 -0.32 4.76
CA LYS A 106 -3.15 -0.83 3.63
C LYS A 106 -1.68 -1.08 4.02
N ALA A 107 -1.09 -0.21 4.84
CA ALA A 107 0.25 -0.43 5.39
C ALA A 107 0.29 -1.66 6.30
N ILE A 108 -0.75 -1.89 7.12
CA ILE A 108 -0.91 -3.09 7.94
C ILE A 108 -1.03 -4.34 7.06
N ASP A 109 -1.80 -4.30 5.97
CA ASP A 109 -1.91 -5.41 5.02
C ASP A 109 -0.55 -5.76 4.40
N LEU A 110 0.20 -4.75 4.00
CA LEU A 110 1.54 -4.93 3.47
C LEU A 110 2.47 -5.58 4.52
N LEU A 111 2.46 -5.05 5.74
CA LEU A 111 3.26 -5.58 6.84
C LEU A 111 2.87 -7.01 7.18
N SER A 112 1.56 -7.33 7.14
CA SER A 112 1.02 -8.66 7.45
C SER A 112 1.41 -9.73 6.42
N SER A 113 1.78 -9.34 5.20
CA SER A 113 2.25 -10.27 4.17
C SER A 113 3.67 -10.80 4.44
N SER A 114 4.36 -10.28 5.45
CA SER A 114 5.67 -10.75 5.87
C SER A 114 5.58 -11.96 6.81
N ASN A 115 6.44 -12.94 6.60
CA ASN A 115 6.63 -14.07 7.52
C ASN A 115 7.57 -13.73 8.69
N LYS A 116 8.11 -12.49 8.74
CA LYS A 116 8.98 -12.02 9.83
C LYS A 116 8.16 -11.37 10.92
N ARG A 117 8.81 -11.09 12.06
CA ARG A 117 8.22 -10.30 13.14
C ARG A 117 7.79 -8.93 12.63
N LYS A 118 6.54 -8.58 12.88
CA LYS A 118 5.85 -7.39 12.36
C LYS A 118 5.72 -6.36 13.47
N ILE A 119 6.37 -5.21 13.28
CA ILE A 119 6.34 -4.10 14.22
C ILE A 119 5.69 -2.92 13.51
N LEU A 120 4.58 -2.43 14.05
CA LEU A 120 3.90 -1.23 13.56
C LEU A 120 4.17 -0.08 14.53
N ILE A 121 4.67 1.03 14.00
CA ILE A 121 4.80 2.30 14.71
C ILE A 121 3.80 3.27 14.08
N LEU A 122 2.86 3.78 14.89
CA LEU A 122 1.79 4.66 14.42
C LEU A 122 1.76 5.95 15.26
N GLY A 123 1.82 7.08 14.57
CA GLY A 123 1.49 8.39 15.15
C GLY A 123 -0.01 8.67 15.11
N ASP A 124 -0.43 9.77 15.75
CA ASP A 124 -1.82 10.20 15.68
C ASP A 124 -2.24 10.47 14.24
N MET A 125 -3.39 9.90 13.84
CA MET A 125 -4.04 10.25 12.60
C MET A 125 -4.82 11.56 12.81
N LEU A 126 -4.39 12.61 12.13
CA LEU A 126 -4.98 13.95 12.24
C LEU A 126 -6.18 14.11 11.28
N GLU A 127 -6.88 15.23 11.39
CA GLU A 127 -7.99 15.65 10.49
C GLU A 127 -9.19 14.69 10.43
N LEU A 128 -9.38 13.83 11.45
CA LEU A 128 -10.48 12.85 11.51
C LEU A 128 -11.75 13.40 12.17
N GLY A 129 -11.77 14.67 12.55
CA GLY A 129 -12.92 15.35 13.16
C GLY A 129 -13.45 14.61 14.40
N ARG A 130 -14.80 14.56 14.53
CA ARG A 130 -15.49 13.95 15.67
C ARG A 130 -15.28 12.43 15.79
N PHE A 131 -14.92 11.76 14.72
CA PHE A 131 -14.75 10.32 14.69
C PHE A 131 -13.33 9.86 15.04
N ARG A 132 -12.41 10.76 15.35
CA ARG A 132 -10.99 10.45 15.60
C ARG A 132 -10.75 9.28 16.54
N LYS A 133 -11.46 9.21 17.67
CA LYS A 133 -11.31 8.11 18.65
C LYS A 133 -11.78 6.78 18.09
N LEU A 134 -12.92 6.76 17.40
CA LEU A 134 -13.48 5.55 16.79
C LEU A 134 -12.56 5.00 15.71
N LEU A 135 -12.06 5.86 14.84
CA LEU A 135 -11.21 5.48 13.73
C LEU A 135 -9.84 4.95 14.21
N HIS A 136 -9.28 5.50 15.30
CA HIS A 136 -8.08 4.92 15.92
C HIS A 136 -8.38 3.52 16.50
N LYS A 137 -9.52 3.32 17.19
CA LYS A 137 -9.94 2.00 17.67
C LYS A 137 -10.07 0.99 16.53
N ASP A 138 -10.63 1.39 15.41
CA ASP A 138 -10.81 0.52 14.25
C ASP A 138 -9.47 0.08 13.64
N VAL A 139 -8.51 0.98 13.56
CA VAL A 139 -7.15 0.64 13.12
C VAL A 139 -6.47 -0.33 14.08
N GLY A 140 -6.62 -0.14 15.40
CA GLY A 140 -6.10 -1.08 16.40
C GLY A 140 -6.73 -2.48 16.25
N LYS A 141 -8.07 -2.57 16.15
CA LYS A 141 -8.76 -3.85 15.89
C LYS A 141 -8.26 -4.51 14.61
N TYR A 142 -8.02 -3.72 13.56
CA TYR A 142 -7.52 -4.23 12.29
C TYR A 142 -6.08 -4.77 12.43
N ALA A 143 -5.20 -4.07 13.13
CA ALA A 143 -3.84 -4.54 13.42
C ALA A 143 -3.84 -5.87 14.18
N LYS A 144 -4.75 -6.03 15.16
CA LYS A 144 -4.97 -7.31 15.87
C LYS A 144 -5.41 -8.42 14.92
N LEU A 145 -6.42 -8.17 14.09
CA LEU A 145 -6.92 -9.13 13.10
C LEU A 145 -5.81 -9.61 12.16
N LYS A 146 -4.90 -8.71 11.78
CA LYS A 146 -3.77 -8.98 10.89
C LYS A 146 -2.55 -9.55 11.61
N LYS A 147 -2.67 -9.87 12.91
CA LYS A 147 -1.62 -10.48 13.72
C LYS A 147 -0.30 -9.68 13.68
N ILE A 148 -0.40 -8.37 13.92
CA ILE A 148 0.77 -7.53 14.14
C ILE A 148 1.38 -7.91 15.49
N ASP A 149 2.69 -8.20 15.55
CA ASP A 149 3.35 -8.74 16.74
C ASP A 149 3.63 -7.66 17.78
N ILE A 150 3.97 -6.44 17.34
CA ILE A 150 4.20 -5.28 18.22
C ILE A 150 3.53 -4.05 17.60
N PHE A 151 2.79 -3.32 18.41
CA PHE A 151 2.21 -2.03 18.08
C PHE A 151 2.74 -0.96 19.03
N LEU A 152 3.43 0.03 18.49
CA LEU A 152 3.94 1.20 19.22
C LEU A 152 3.13 2.43 18.78
N GLY A 153 2.49 3.10 19.71
CA GLY A 153 1.71 4.30 19.46
C GLY A 153 2.43 5.55 19.95
N PHE A 154 2.41 6.61 19.16
CA PHE A 154 2.93 7.93 19.52
C PHE A 154 1.84 8.99 19.36
N GLY A 155 1.52 9.68 20.46
CA GLY A 155 0.49 10.72 20.52
C GLY A 155 -0.72 10.31 21.39
N ASP A 156 -1.63 11.27 21.59
CA ASP A 156 -2.77 11.12 22.52
C ASP A 156 -3.90 10.24 21.98
N LEU A 157 -4.04 10.16 20.67
CA LEU A 157 -5.14 9.42 20.03
C LEU A 157 -4.78 7.97 19.77
N THR A 158 -3.49 7.64 19.59
CA THR A 158 -3.04 6.24 19.40
C THR A 158 -3.34 5.36 20.62
N LYS A 159 -3.52 5.92 21.82
CA LYS A 159 -3.99 5.17 23.00
C LYS A 159 -5.30 4.42 22.74
N TYR A 160 -6.20 4.97 21.93
CA TYR A 160 -7.46 4.30 21.57
C TYR A 160 -7.25 3.10 20.65
N ALA A 161 -6.24 3.16 19.78
CA ALA A 161 -5.84 2.01 18.97
C ALA A 161 -5.23 0.92 19.85
N ILE A 162 -4.31 1.28 20.75
CA ILE A 162 -3.66 0.35 21.70
C ILE A 162 -4.69 -0.32 22.60
N GLN A 163 -5.62 0.43 23.18
CA GLN A 163 -6.71 -0.11 24.02
C GLN A 163 -7.58 -1.11 23.27
N SER A 164 -7.78 -0.93 21.96
CA SER A 164 -8.59 -1.84 21.14
C SER A 164 -7.86 -3.10 20.70
N LEU A 165 -6.54 -3.14 20.82
CA LEU A 165 -5.77 -4.38 20.66
C LEU A 165 -6.12 -5.38 21.76
N SER A 166 -6.69 -4.88 22.88
CA SER A 166 -7.08 -5.52 24.11
C SER A 166 -6.30 -6.81 24.43
N LEU A 167 -5.58 -6.78 25.55
CA LEU A 167 -5.09 -7.93 26.32
C LEU A 167 -3.69 -8.48 26.05
N ILE A 168 -2.81 -7.88 25.31
CA ILE A 168 -1.39 -8.21 25.48
C ILE A 168 -0.54 -6.96 25.21
N HIS A 169 -0.19 -6.30 26.27
CA HIS A 169 1.09 -5.72 26.70
C HIS A 169 1.76 -4.67 25.84
N ILE A 170 1.70 -3.43 26.37
CA ILE A 170 2.81 -2.60 26.87
C ILE A 170 4.04 -2.65 25.98
#